data_55de967e64b32a3dc5c7581fc65c68a9
#
_entry.id   55de967e64b32a3dc5c7581fc65c68a9
#
_cell.length_a   1.000
_cell.length_b   1.000
_cell.length_c   1.000
_cell.angle_alpha   90.00
_cell.angle_beta   90.00
_cell.angle_gamma   90.00
#
_symmetry.space_group_name_H-M   'P 1'
#
loop_
_entity.id
_entity.type
_entity.pdbx_description
1 polymer ?
#
loop_
_entity_poly.entity_id
_entity_poly.type
_entity_poly.pdbx_seq_one_letter_code
_entity_poly.pdbx_strand_id
1 'polypeptide(L)'
;WAIARPPGQTRVLRPLIALHGKDSSAASVMAGGVEQGLAQAAMAGLPPFAVVAVDGGGSYWHRRASGEDAGAMVSDELIPMLANQHDLDTSRVGFLGWSMGGYGALLLGARLGPARTAAICAVSPALWLSPEAAAPGAFDSAEDFAANTVFGLPSLGSIPLRVDCGTGDPFYAATKQFVAQLPNPPAGGFSPGGHDAGYWSSQLPGEIAWLATHLSV
;
A
#
# COMPACT_ATOMS: atom_id res chain seq x y z
N TRP A 1 -6.37 7.43 12.92
CA TRP A 1 -5.53 6.28 12.62
C TRP A 1 -5.85 5.12 13.56
N ALA A 2 -5.54 3.88 13.16
CA ALA A 2 -5.72 2.67 13.94
C ALA A 2 -4.49 1.77 13.80
N ILE A 3 -4.25 0.91 14.81
CA ILE A 3 -3.14 -0.06 14.78
C ILE A 3 -3.65 -1.44 15.18
N ALA A 4 -3.24 -2.45 14.41
CA ALA A 4 -3.44 -3.86 14.73
C ALA A 4 -2.07 -4.52 14.98
N ARG A 5 -2.01 -5.39 15.98
CA ARG A 5 -0.82 -6.20 16.32
C ARG A 5 -1.22 -7.66 16.45
N PRO A 6 -0.33 -8.60 16.11
CA PRO A 6 -0.57 -10.00 16.39
C PRO A 6 -0.74 -10.23 17.91
N PRO A 7 -1.67 -11.10 18.32
CA PRO A 7 -1.92 -11.33 19.75
C PRO A 7 -0.68 -11.87 20.49
N GLY A 8 -0.47 -11.38 21.70
CA GLY A 8 0.61 -11.86 22.59
C GLY A 8 2.03 -11.41 22.22
N GLN A 9 2.21 -10.51 21.25
CA GLN A 9 3.53 -10.02 20.87
C GLN A 9 4.03 -8.95 21.82
N THR A 10 5.27 -9.15 22.31
CA THR A 10 5.99 -8.20 23.18
C THR A 10 7.29 -7.69 22.53
N ARG A 11 7.59 -8.14 21.30
CA ARG A 11 8.76 -7.72 20.54
C ARG A 11 8.52 -6.38 19.86
N VAL A 12 9.59 -5.69 19.51
CA VAL A 12 9.54 -4.55 18.59
C VAL A 12 9.06 -5.05 17.23
N LEU A 13 8.09 -4.36 16.64
CA LEU A 13 7.47 -4.71 15.37
C LEU A 13 7.76 -3.65 14.32
N ARG A 14 7.95 -4.07 13.06
CA ARG A 14 8.00 -3.14 11.95
C ARG A 14 6.57 -2.78 11.52
N PRO A 15 6.25 -1.48 11.34
CA PRO A 15 4.92 -1.08 10.90
C PRO A 15 4.75 -1.26 9.38
N LEU A 16 3.61 -1.81 9.01
CA LEU A 16 3.02 -1.79 7.68
C LEU A 16 1.99 -0.67 7.65
N ILE A 17 2.19 0.34 6.82
CA ILE A 17 1.24 1.42 6.61
C ILE A 17 0.20 0.96 5.60
N ALA A 18 -1.04 0.83 6.03
CA ALA A 18 -2.16 0.37 5.20
C ALA A 18 -3.01 1.57 4.74
N LEU A 19 -3.09 1.73 3.42
CA LEU A 19 -3.72 2.86 2.76
C LEU A 19 -5.06 2.45 2.15
N HIS A 20 -6.13 3.11 2.57
CA HIS A 20 -7.49 2.83 2.11
C HIS A 20 -7.74 3.29 0.66
N GLY A 21 -8.74 2.70 0.01
CA GLY A 21 -9.24 3.13 -1.29
C GLY A 21 -10.08 4.40 -1.19
N LYS A 22 -10.51 4.94 -2.36
CA LYS A 22 -11.39 6.09 -2.42
C LYS A 22 -12.70 5.80 -1.67
N ASP A 23 -13.23 6.81 -0.99
CA ASP A 23 -14.48 6.74 -0.22
C ASP A 23 -14.46 5.69 0.92
N SER A 24 -13.27 5.31 1.39
CA SER A 24 -13.04 4.37 2.48
C SER A 24 -12.30 5.06 3.65
N SER A 25 -11.88 4.29 4.66
CA SER A 25 -11.28 4.82 5.88
C SER A 25 -10.32 3.82 6.52
N ALA A 26 -9.55 4.29 7.51
CA ALA A 26 -8.73 3.43 8.38
C ALA A 26 -9.57 2.35 9.09
N ALA A 27 -10.77 2.69 9.53
CA ALA A 27 -11.68 1.72 10.16
C ALA A 27 -12.11 0.63 9.18
N SER A 28 -12.38 0.98 7.91
CA SER A 28 -12.73 0.01 6.87
C SER A 28 -11.56 -0.94 6.55
N VAL A 29 -10.32 -0.44 6.55
CA VAL A 29 -9.12 -1.26 6.39
C VAL A 29 -9.03 -2.32 7.50
N MET A 30 -9.20 -1.90 8.75
CA MET A 30 -9.15 -2.82 9.90
C MET A 30 -10.28 -3.85 9.86
N ALA A 31 -11.51 -3.42 9.54
CA ALA A 31 -12.67 -4.30 9.38
C ALA A 31 -12.55 -5.28 8.19
N GLY A 32 -11.66 -5.01 7.23
CA GLY A 32 -11.40 -5.82 6.05
C GLY A 32 -10.67 -7.15 6.30
N GLY A 33 -10.45 -7.55 7.55
CA GLY A 33 -9.85 -8.84 7.91
C GLY A 33 -8.37 -8.78 8.28
N VAL A 34 -7.80 -7.58 8.43
CA VAL A 34 -6.38 -7.38 8.76
C VAL A 34 -6.00 -8.06 10.08
N GLU A 35 -6.78 -7.88 11.14
CA GLU A 35 -6.50 -8.50 12.45
C GLU A 35 -6.56 -10.03 12.37
N GLN A 36 -7.56 -10.56 11.63
CA GLN A 36 -7.68 -11.99 11.41
C GLN A 36 -6.50 -12.54 10.62
N GLY A 37 -6.05 -11.81 9.57
CA GLY A 37 -4.88 -12.17 8.79
C GLY A 37 -3.60 -12.20 9.61
N LEU A 38 -3.38 -11.21 10.49
CA LEU A 38 -2.25 -11.19 11.42
C LEU A 38 -2.30 -12.37 12.41
N ALA A 39 -3.47 -12.69 12.94
CA ALA A 39 -3.64 -13.82 13.85
C ALA A 39 -3.34 -15.16 13.14
N GLN A 40 -3.82 -15.35 11.92
CA GLN A 40 -3.53 -16.54 11.10
C GLN A 40 -2.04 -16.65 10.77
N ALA A 41 -1.38 -15.55 10.40
CA ALA A 41 0.06 -15.51 10.15
C ALA A 41 0.85 -15.90 11.40
N ALA A 42 0.46 -15.38 12.57
CA ALA A 42 1.08 -15.73 13.85
C ALA A 42 0.91 -17.22 14.19
N MET A 43 -0.27 -17.80 13.99
CA MET A 43 -0.52 -19.23 14.17
C MET A 43 0.30 -20.10 13.20
N ALA A 44 0.57 -19.60 12.01
CA ALA A 44 1.43 -20.25 11.03
C ALA A 44 2.94 -20.09 11.33
N GLY A 45 3.31 -19.39 12.40
CA GLY A 45 4.70 -19.16 12.79
C GLY A 45 5.44 -18.14 11.93
N LEU A 46 4.71 -17.31 11.17
CA LEU A 46 5.32 -16.25 10.36
C LEU A 46 5.83 -15.11 11.24
N PRO A 47 6.88 -14.39 10.81
CA PRO A 47 7.40 -13.23 11.53
C PRO A 47 6.31 -12.18 11.79
N PRO A 48 6.18 -11.67 13.02
CA PRO A 48 5.16 -10.69 13.36
C PRO A 48 5.51 -9.29 12.87
N PHE A 49 4.50 -8.51 12.49
CA PHE A 49 4.58 -7.08 12.19
C PHE A 49 3.30 -6.38 12.65
N ALA A 50 3.32 -5.05 12.73
CA ALA A 50 2.14 -4.26 13.06
C ALA A 50 1.52 -3.69 11.79
N VAL A 51 0.19 -3.56 11.74
CA VAL A 51 -0.51 -2.84 10.67
C VAL A 51 -1.05 -1.53 11.22
N VAL A 52 -0.72 -0.42 10.56
CA VAL A 52 -1.17 0.93 10.90
C VAL A 52 -1.99 1.48 9.74
N ALA A 53 -3.25 1.78 9.96
CA ALA A 53 -4.11 2.42 8.99
C ALA A 53 -4.38 3.88 9.38
N VAL A 54 -4.46 4.76 8.40
CA VAL A 54 -4.69 6.19 8.56
C VAL A 54 -5.72 6.68 7.55
N ASP A 55 -6.49 7.70 7.93
CA ASP A 55 -7.43 8.35 7.02
C ASP A 55 -6.70 9.39 6.17
N GLY A 56 -6.77 9.25 4.85
CA GLY A 56 -6.14 10.12 3.87
C GLY A 56 -7.12 10.85 2.96
N GLY A 57 -8.43 10.80 3.29
CA GLY A 57 -9.46 11.43 2.47
C GLY A 57 -9.51 10.90 1.04
N GLY A 58 -9.80 11.76 0.09
CA GLY A 58 -9.87 11.45 -1.35
C GLY A 58 -8.71 12.01 -2.17
N SER A 59 -7.60 12.38 -1.54
CA SER A 59 -6.48 13.11 -2.16
C SER A 59 -5.57 12.26 -3.05
N TYR A 60 -5.81 10.97 -3.20
CA TYR A 60 -4.93 10.02 -3.89
C TYR A 60 -3.50 10.00 -3.32
N TRP A 61 -3.36 10.27 -2.01
CA TRP A 61 -2.09 10.16 -1.29
C TRP A 61 -0.95 11.04 -1.83
N HIS A 62 -1.29 12.14 -2.51
CA HIS A 62 -0.33 13.16 -2.96
C HIS A 62 -0.88 14.57 -2.72
N ARG A 63 0.00 15.56 -2.86
CA ARG A 63 -0.35 16.96 -2.66
C ARG A 63 -1.36 17.43 -3.71
N ARG A 64 -2.39 18.13 -3.26
CA ARG A 64 -3.45 18.69 -4.11
C ARG A 64 -3.32 20.21 -4.18
N ALA A 65 -3.88 20.80 -5.24
CA ALA A 65 -3.99 22.25 -5.40
C ALA A 65 -4.76 22.91 -4.26
N SER A 66 -5.66 22.18 -3.58
CA SER A 66 -6.34 22.62 -2.35
C SER A 66 -5.40 22.85 -1.16
N GLY A 67 -4.18 22.34 -1.21
CA GLY A 67 -3.23 22.33 -0.10
C GLY A 67 -3.28 21.04 0.74
N GLU A 68 -4.26 20.17 0.52
CA GLU A 68 -4.31 18.85 1.15
C GLU A 68 -3.13 17.99 0.67
N ASP A 69 -2.46 17.29 1.58
CA ASP A 69 -1.33 16.42 1.27
C ASP A 69 -1.31 15.20 2.21
N ALA A 70 -2.10 14.18 1.88
CA ALA A 70 -2.13 12.95 2.67
C ALA A 70 -0.82 12.17 2.57
N GLY A 71 -0.05 12.35 1.50
CA GLY A 71 1.28 11.75 1.37
C GLY A 71 2.26 12.32 2.39
N ALA A 72 2.34 13.65 2.49
CA ALA A 72 3.15 14.33 3.49
C ALA A 72 2.68 14.01 4.92
N MET A 73 1.38 13.93 5.17
CA MET A 73 0.85 13.50 6.47
C MET A 73 1.38 12.10 6.85
N VAL A 74 1.47 11.16 5.92
CA VAL A 74 2.05 9.84 6.20
C VAL A 74 3.54 9.93 6.47
N SER A 75 4.32 10.61 5.60
CA SER A 75 5.79 10.64 5.70
C SER A 75 6.31 11.51 6.83
N ASP A 76 5.68 12.67 7.07
CA ASP A 76 6.22 13.74 7.91
C ASP A 76 5.53 13.83 9.27
N GLU A 77 4.35 13.20 9.44
CA GLU A 77 3.62 13.20 10.70
C GLU A 77 3.42 11.78 11.25
N LEU A 78 2.78 10.87 10.49
CA LEU A 78 2.45 9.53 10.97
C LEU A 78 3.70 8.70 11.29
N ILE A 79 4.63 8.57 10.34
CA ILE A 79 5.85 7.76 10.56
C ILE A 79 6.69 8.31 11.72
N PRO A 80 6.97 9.63 11.83
CA PRO A 80 7.64 10.20 13.00
C PRO A 80 6.87 10.01 14.31
N MET A 81 5.53 10.11 14.30
CA MET A 81 4.72 9.82 15.48
C MET A 81 4.88 8.36 15.93
N LEU A 82 4.87 7.42 14.99
CA LEU A 82 5.09 6.00 15.28
C LEU A 82 6.51 5.73 15.80
N ALA A 83 7.52 6.49 15.38
CA ALA A 83 8.88 6.37 15.88
C ALA A 83 9.01 6.66 17.39
N ASN A 84 8.07 7.39 17.97
CA ASN A 84 8.01 7.62 19.41
C ASN A 84 7.36 6.44 20.19
N GLN A 85 6.85 5.43 19.51
CA GLN A 85 6.37 4.20 20.13
C GLN A 85 7.54 3.24 20.33
N HIS A 86 7.86 2.90 21.58
CA HIS A 86 9.02 2.05 21.90
C HIS A 86 8.94 0.62 21.39
N ASP A 87 7.75 0.19 20.98
CA ASP A 87 7.46 -1.15 20.44
C ASP A 87 7.39 -1.19 18.91
N LEU A 88 7.75 -0.09 18.22
CA LEU A 88 7.78 -0.02 16.76
C LEU A 88 9.17 0.37 16.21
N ASP A 89 9.66 -0.39 15.22
CA ASP A 89 10.84 -0.05 14.43
C ASP A 89 10.42 0.63 13.12
N THR A 90 10.50 1.94 13.08
CA THR A 90 10.19 2.77 11.91
C THR A 90 11.42 3.11 11.06
N SER A 91 12.56 2.48 11.30
CA SER A 91 13.76 2.66 10.46
C SER A 91 13.46 2.35 9.00
N ARG A 92 12.65 1.32 8.77
CA ARG A 92 12.00 0.99 7.49
C ARG A 92 10.53 0.65 7.76
N VAL A 93 9.66 1.02 6.84
CA VAL A 93 8.22 0.70 6.91
C VAL A 93 7.77 -0.07 5.68
N GLY A 94 6.71 -0.88 5.82
CA GLY A 94 6.03 -1.45 4.67
C GLY A 94 4.85 -0.60 4.24
N PHE A 95 4.39 -0.80 3.00
CA PHE A 95 3.14 -0.23 2.49
C PHE A 95 2.24 -1.33 1.95
N LEU A 96 0.95 -1.23 2.26
CA LEU A 96 -0.12 -2.03 1.69
C LEU A 96 -1.26 -1.10 1.31
N GLY A 97 -1.90 -1.32 0.17
CA GLY A 97 -3.07 -0.51 -0.16
C GLY A 97 -3.89 -1.09 -1.29
N TRP A 98 -5.17 -0.70 -1.32
CA TRP A 98 -6.16 -1.14 -2.28
C TRP A 98 -6.65 0.03 -3.14
N SER A 99 -6.76 -0.15 -4.44
CA SER A 99 -7.29 0.88 -5.36
C SER A 99 -6.48 2.18 -5.28
N MET A 100 -7.09 3.30 -4.87
CA MET A 100 -6.41 4.56 -4.56
C MET A 100 -5.25 4.35 -3.58
N GLY A 101 -5.45 3.50 -2.55
CA GLY A 101 -4.39 3.15 -1.59
C GLY A 101 -3.28 2.29 -2.21
N GLY A 102 -3.60 1.44 -3.18
CA GLY A 102 -2.61 0.66 -3.94
C GLY A 102 -1.69 1.57 -4.76
N TYR A 103 -2.26 2.56 -5.42
CA TYR A 103 -1.50 3.63 -6.07
C TYR A 103 -0.66 4.41 -5.03
N GLY A 104 -1.25 4.81 -3.90
CA GLY A 104 -0.56 5.50 -2.82
C GLY A 104 0.61 4.70 -2.25
N ALA A 105 0.46 3.39 -2.07
CA ALA A 105 1.52 2.49 -1.59
C ALA A 105 2.74 2.49 -2.53
N LEU A 106 2.49 2.42 -3.84
CA LEU A 106 3.55 2.53 -4.85
C LEU A 106 4.23 3.90 -4.81
N LEU A 107 3.46 4.98 -4.78
CA LEU A 107 3.98 6.35 -4.81
C LEU A 107 4.80 6.67 -3.55
N LEU A 108 4.23 6.44 -2.36
CA LEU A 108 4.88 6.79 -1.10
C LEU A 108 6.09 5.90 -0.82
N GLY A 109 5.97 4.59 -1.08
CA GLY A 109 7.10 3.67 -0.96
C GLY A 109 8.25 4.04 -1.88
N ALA A 110 7.96 4.42 -3.14
CA ALA A 110 8.96 4.88 -4.08
C ALA A 110 9.63 6.20 -3.65
N ARG A 111 8.86 7.14 -3.08
CA ARG A 111 9.37 8.43 -2.59
C ARG A 111 10.25 8.30 -1.36
N LEU A 112 9.89 7.44 -0.42
CA LEU A 112 10.75 7.11 0.73
C LEU A 112 12.01 6.37 0.31
N GLY A 113 11.95 5.64 -0.80
CA GLY A 113 13.07 4.92 -1.37
C GLY A 113 13.43 3.61 -0.65
N PRO A 114 14.35 2.81 -1.23
CA PRO A 114 14.67 1.46 -0.74
C PRO A 114 15.34 1.44 0.64
N ALA A 115 15.98 2.54 1.06
CA ALA A 115 16.56 2.65 2.39
C ALA A 115 15.50 2.71 3.51
N ARG A 116 14.34 3.28 3.22
CA ARG A 116 13.25 3.51 4.20
C ARG A 116 12.01 2.63 3.95
N THR A 117 11.90 2.00 2.79
CA THR A 117 10.79 1.12 2.43
C THR A 117 11.22 -0.33 2.47
N ALA A 118 10.60 -1.12 3.33
CA ALA A 118 10.91 -2.54 3.49
C ALA A 118 10.26 -3.41 2.41
N ALA A 119 8.98 -3.11 2.10
CA ALA A 119 8.21 -3.79 1.06
C ALA A 119 6.98 -2.97 0.67
N ILE A 120 6.47 -3.19 -0.53
CA ILE A 120 5.22 -2.61 -1.03
C ILE A 120 4.32 -3.74 -1.52
N CYS A 121 3.06 -3.74 -1.08
CA CYS A 121 1.99 -4.60 -1.60
C CYS A 121 0.88 -3.72 -2.17
N ALA A 122 0.73 -3.70 -3.49
CA ALA A 122 -0.28 -2.90 -4.19
C ALA A 122 -1.37 -3.80 -4.76
N VAL A 123 -2.59 -3.62 -4.28
CA VAL A 123 -3.74 -4.46 -4.63
C VAL A 123 -4.71 -3.67 -5.49
N SER A 124 -5.01 -4.16 -6.69
CA SER A 124 -5.88 -3.46 -7.65
C SER A 124 -5.55 -1.96 -7.74
N PRO A 125 -4.26 -1.56 -7.91
CA PRO A 125 -3.87 -0.17 -7.80
C PRO A 125 -4.54 0.70 -8.86
N ALA A 126 -5.05 1.86 -8.45
CA ALA A 126 -5.71 2.82 -9.34
C ALA A 126 -4.68 3.49 -10.25
N LEU A 127 -4.36 2.84 -11.35
CA LEU A 127 -3.37 3.28 -12.34
C LEU A 127 -4.03 3.70 -13.65
N TRP A 128 -3.47 4.74 -14.27
CA TRP A 128 -3.88 5.21 -15.58
C TRP A 128 -2.66 5.47 -16.45
N LEU A 129 -2.83 5.30 -17.77
CA LEU A 129 -1.75 5.45 -18.75
C LEU A 129 -1.62 6.88 -19.27
N SER A 130 -2.65 7.71 -19.05
CA SER A 130 -2.65 9.12 -19.44
C SER A 130 -3.53 9.94 -18.51
N PRO A 131 -3.33 11.26 -18.43
CA PRO A 131 -4.17 12.13 -17.61
C PRO A 131 -5.64 12.15 -18.03
N GLU A 132 -5.93 12.01 -19.34
CA GLU A 132 -7.30 11.99 -19.88
C GLU A 132 -8.07 10.72 -19.46
N ALA A 133 -7.34 9.62 -19.21
CA ALA A 133 -7.93 8.37 -18.74
C ALA A 133 -8.17 8.35 -17.24
N ALA A 134 -7.56 9.28 -16.50
CA ALA A 134 -7.65 9.32 -15.04
C ALA A 134 -9.08 9.64 -14.58
N ALA A 135 -9.48 9.03 -13.46
CA ALA A 135 -10.78 9.32 -12.87
C ALA A 135 -10.87 10.80 -12.44
N PRO A 136 -12.04 11.43 -12.61
CA PRO A 136 -12.26 12.79 -12.15
C PRO A 136 -11.84 12.97 -10.67
N GLY A 137 -11.03 13.98 -10.41
CA GLY A 137 -10.51 14.29 -9.08
C GLY A 137 -9.35 13.41 -8.62
N ALA A 138 -8.80 12.52 -9.45
CA ALA A 138 -7.59 11.77 -9.12
C ALA A 138 -6.33 12.67 -9.17
N PHE A 139 -6.29 13.58 -10.12
CA PHE A 139 -5.23 14.58 -10.31
C PHE A 139 -5.85 15.94 -10.61
N ASP A 140 -5.12 17.01 -10.31
CA ASP A 140 -5.60 18.38 -10.52
C ASP A 140 -5.36 18.88 -11.95
N SER A 141 -4.36 18.34 -12.64
CA SER A 141 -4.00 18.67 -14.02
C SER A 141 -3.15 17.56 -14.66
N ALA A 142 -2.82 17.72 -15.94
CA ALA A 142 -1.89 16.84 -16.65
C ALA A 142 -0.47 16.91 -16.06
N GLU A 143 -0.04 18.10 -15.61
CA GLU A 143 1.26 18.30 -14.95
C GLU A 143 1.27 17.60 -13.58
N ASP A 144 0.17 17.68 -12.84
CA ASP A 144 0.02 16.97 -11.57
C ASP A 144 0.06 15.44 -11.77
N PHE A 145 -0.61 14.93 -12.81
CA PHE A 145 -0.49 13.53 -13.21
C PHE A 145 0.96 13.15 -13.52
N ALA A 146 1.67 13.94 -14.32
CA ALA A 146 3.06 13.68 -14.69
C ALA A 146 4.01 13.69 -13.48
N ALA A 147 3.77 14.58 -12.50
CA ALA A 147 4.56 14.70 -11.28
C ALA A 147 4.31 13.56 -10.30
N ASN A 148 3.16 12.90 -10.39
CA ASN A 148 2.71 11.88 -9.44
C ASN A 148 2.50 10.49 -10.08
N THR A 149 2.87 10.30 -11.35
CA THR A 149 2.83 8.97 -11.96
C THR A 149 3.83 8.02 -11.30
N VAL A 150 3.43 6.76 -11.12
CA VAL A 150 4.32 5.71 -10.59
C VAL A 150 5.07 4.96 -11.68
N PHE A 151 4.71 5.18 -12.94
CA PHE A 151 5.40 4.57 -14.07
C PHE A 151 6.82 5.13 -14.21
N GLY A 152 7.78 4.23 -14.38
CA GLY A 152 9.18 4.62 -14.59
C GLY A 152 9.92 5.11 -13.35
N LEU A 153 9.37 4.98 -12.13
CA LEU A 153 10.07 5.34 -10.89
C LEU A 153 11.18 4.33 -10.60
N PRO A 154 12.47 4.74 -10.63
CA PRO A 154 13.59 3.79 -10.53
C PRO A 154 13.66 3.05 -9.19
N SER A 155 13.24 3.69 -8.09
CA SER A 155 13.25 3.13 -6.75
C SER A 155 12.39 1.87 -6.61
N LEU A 156 11.31 1.73 -7.40
CA LEU A 156 10.46 0.55 -7.40
C LEU A 156 11.19 -0.73 -7.86
N GLY A 157 12.24 -0.60 -8.66
CA GLY A 157 13.07 -1.74 -9.07
C GLY A 157 13.99 -2.29 -7.97
N SER A 158 14.15 -1.56 -6.86
CA SER A 158 15.03 -1.92 -5.74
C SER A 158 14.28 -2.19 -4.42
N ILE A 159 12.96 -2.10 -4.43
CA ILE A 159 12.10 -2.37 -3.28
C ILE A 159 11.37 -3.70 -3.52
N PRO A 160 11.32 -4.62 -2.54
CA PRO A 160 10.46 -5.79 -2.63
C PRO A 160 9.02 -5.37 -2.93
N LEU A 161 8.48 -5.86 -4.05
CA LEU A 161 7.18 -5.43 -4.58
C LEU A 161 6.29 -6.64 -4.81
N ARG A 162 5.03 -6.55 -4.36
CA ARG A 162 3.94 -7.45 -4.70
C ARG A 162 2.81 -6.65 -5.34
N VAL A 163 2.25 -7.18 -6.42
CA VAL A 163 1.12 -6.58 -7.13
C VAL A 163 0.09 -7.66 -7.38
N ASP A 164 -1.12 -7.48 -6.86
CA ASP A 164 -2.26 -8.34 -7.15
C ASP A 164 -3.36 -7.53 -7.83
N CYS A 165 -3.94 -8.06 -8.92
CA CYS A 165 -5.04 -7.40 -9.62
C CYS A 165 -5.96 -8.43 -10.30
N GLY A 166 -7.26 -8.23 -10.19
CA GLY A 166 -8.25 -9.06 -10.85
C GLY A 166 -8.21 -8.89 -12.37
N THR A 167 -8.40 -9.97 -13.13
CA THR A 167 -8.44 -9.89 -14.60
C THR A 167 -9.69 -9.20 -15.14
N GLY A 168 -10.75 -9.06 -14.32
CA GLY A 168 -11.96 -8.27 -14.60
C GLY A 168 -11.94 -6.87 -13.98
N ASP A 169 -10.83 -6.45 -13.38
CA ASP A 169 -10.66 -5.14 -12.76
C ASP A 169 -10.48 -4.05 -13.82
N PRO A 170 -11.12 -2.87 -13.74
CA PRO A 170 -10.93 -1.78 -14.68
C PRO A 170 -9.48 -1.30 -14.77
N PHE A 171 -8.67 -1.48 -13.72
CA PHE A 171 -7.25 -1.13 -13.70
C PHE A 171 -6.32 -2.24 -14.22
N TYR A 172 -6.85 -3.40 -14.60
CA TYR A 172 -6.05 -4.54 -15.03
C TYR A 172 -5.08 -4.20 -16.17
N ALA A 173 -5.55 -3.54 -17.22
CA ALA A 173 -4.72 -3.22 -18.38
C ALA A 173 -3.55 -2.29 -18.01
N ALA A 174 -3.81 -1.25 -17.22
CA ALA A 174 -2.78 -0.32 -16.76
C ALA A 174 -1.80 -1.00 -15.77
N THR A 175 -2.31 -1.82 -14.86
CA THR A 175 -1.49 -2.59 -13.91
C THR A 175 -0.59 -3.59 -14.63
N LYS A 176 -1.12 -4.27 -15.64
CA LYS A 176 -0.32 -5.19 -16.48
C LYS A 176 0.82 -4.47 -17.20
N GLN A 177 0.54 -3.28 -17.74
CA GLN A 177 1.56 -2.47 -18.39
C GLN A 177 2.60 -1.94 -17.39
N PHE A 178 2.17 -1.55 -16.20
CA PHE A 178 3.05 -1.16 -15.10
C PHE A 178 4.02 -2.30 -14.74
N VAL A 179 3.48 -3.49 -14.49
CA VAL A 179 4.28 -4.69 -14.15
C VAL A 179 5.28 -5.02 -15.25
N ALA A 180 4.88 -4.91 -16.53
CA ALA A 180 5.76 -5.20 -17.67
C ALA A 180 6.93 -4.21 -17.82
N GLN A 181 6.86 -3.02 -17.22
CA GLN A 181 7.93 -2.01 -17.23
C GLN A 181 8.90 -2.14 -16.05
N LEU A 182 8.59 -2.96 -15.06
CA LEU A 182 9.47 -3.16 -13.92
C LEU A 182 10.72 -3.95 -14.32
N PRO A 183 11.91 -3.61 -13.81
CA PRO A 183 13.14 -4.32 -14.12
C PRO A 183 13.15 -5.75 -13.57
N ASN A 184 12.40 -6.00 -12.51
CA ASN A 184 12.22 -7.32 -11.92
C ASN A 184 10.72 -7.61 -11.76
N PRO A 185 10.27 -8.85 -12.05
CA PRO A 185 8.88 -9.24 -11.84
C PRO A 185 8.50 -9.10 -10.36
N PRO A 186 7.37 -8.45 -10.03
CA PRO A 186 6.91 -8.41 -8.65
C PRO A 186 6.35 -9.78 -8.22
N ALA A 187 6.25 -10.02 -6.92
CA ALA A 187 5.43 -11.09 -6.39
C ALA A 187 3.93 -10.82 -6.65
N GLY A 188 3.07 -11.82 -6.38
CA GLY A 188 1.63 -11.72 -6.66
C GLY A 188 1.31 -12.08 -8.10
N GLY A 189 0.35 -11.40 -8.71
CA GLY A 189 -0.02 -11.61 -10.09
C GLY A 189 -1.47 -11.26 -10.43
N PHE A 190 -1.94 -11.82 -11.52
CA PHE A 190 -3.26 -11.60 -12.07
C PHE A 190 -4.11 -12.87 -11.97
N SER A 191 -5.29 -12.76 -11.37
CA SER A 191 -6.20 -13.88 -11.19
C SER A 191 -7.65 -13.48 -11.46
N PRO A 192 -8.58 -14.42 -11.69
CA PRO A 192 -9.99 -14.09 -11.88
C PRO A 192 -10.54 -13.29 -10.70
N GLY A 193 -11.19 -12.17 -10.97
CA GLY A 193 -11.81 -11.28 -9.99
C GLY A 193 -12.02 -9.88 -10.53
N GLY A 194 -12.80 -9.08 -9.83
CA GLY A 194 -13.12 -7.70 -10.15
C GLY A 194 -12.43 -6.69 -9.21
N HIS A 195 -12.92 -5.45 -9.24
CA HIS A 195 -12.48 -4.38 -8.34
C HIS A 195 -13.39 -4.34 -7.12
N ASP A 196 -13.31 -5.33 -6.27
CA ASP A 196 -14.27 -5.52 -5.19
C ASP A 196 -13.66 -6.20 -3.95
N ALA A 197 -14.39 -6.08 -2.83
CA ALA A 197 -13.98 -6.63 -1.55
C ALA A 197 -13.84 -8.17 -1.55
N GLY A 198 -14.58 -8.88 -2.40
CA GLY A 198 -14.49 -10.33 -2.53
C GLY A 198 -13.13 -10.74 -3.07
N TYR A 199 -12.67 -10.07 -4.13
CA TYR A 199 -11.33 -10.29 -4.68
C TYR A 199 -10.26 -9.96 -3.63
N TRP A 200 -10.31 -8.77 -3.04
CA TRP A 200 -9.30 -8.31 -2.09
C TRP A 200 -9.20 -9.21 -0.85
N SER A 201 -10.33 -9.61 -0.29
CA SER A 201 -10.35 -10.53 0.84
C SER A 201 -9.75 -11.90 0.50
N SER A 202 -9.90 -12.37 -0.74
CA SER A 202 -9.31 -13.64 -1.18
C SER A 202 -7.78 -13.58 -1.31
N GLN A 203 -7.22 -12.42 -1.61
CA GLN A 203 -5.78 -12.21 -1.75
C GLN A 203 -5.07 -11.95 -0.41
N LEU A 204 -5.77 -11.35 0.55
CA LEU A 204 -5.22 -10.86 1.82
C LEU A 204 -4.37 -11.89 2.59
N PRO A 205 -4.72 -13.18 2.72
CA PRO A 205 -3.87 -14.15 3.40
C PRO A 205 -2.49 -14.31 2.74
N GLY A 206 -2.44 -14.35 1.42
CA GLY A 206 -1.19 -14.44 0.66
C GLY A 206 -0.36 -13.15 0.73
N GLU A 207 -1.01 -12.00 0.79
CA GLU A 207 -0.39 -10.69 0.94
C GLU A 207 0.26 -10.56 2.34
N ILE A 208 -0.48 -10.89 3.39
CA ILE A 208 0.01 -10.89 4.78
C ILE A 208 1.19 -11.86 4.94
N ALA A 209 1.09 -13.07 4.40
CA ALA A 209 2.17 -14.04 4.47
C ALA A 209 3.44 -13.55 3.77
N TRP A 210 3.31 -12.95 2.58
CA TRP A 210 4.43 -12.39 1.85
C TRP A 210 5.04 -11.19 2.60
N LEU A 211 4.21 -10.26 3.10
CA LEU A 211 4.65 -9.11 3.89
C LEU A 211 5.40 -9.54 5.15
N ALA A 212 4.95 -10.58 5.85
CA ALA A 212 5.61 -11.10 7.04
C ALA A 212 7.07 -11.47 6.78
N THR A 213 7.41 -12.01 5.60
CA THR A 213 8.79 -12.37 5.24
C THR A 213 9.69 -11.16 4.98
N HIS A 214 9.12 -9.98 4.70
CA HIS A 214 9.85 -8.74 4.37
C HIS A 214 9.86 -7.72 5.50
N LEU A 215 8.97 -7.87 6.49
CA LEU A 215 8.80 -6.94 7.61
C LEU A 215 9.40 -7.45 8.94
N SER A 216 10.12 -8.57 8.92
CA SER A 216 10.84 -9.03 10.11
C SER A 216 11.90 -8.00 10.55
N VAL A 217 12.02 -7.80 11.86
CA VAL A 217 13.04 -6.95 12.53
C VAL A 217 14.21 -7.82 12.95
#